data_c20526da9e66d3445087a25cec75a242
#
_entry.id   c20526da9e66d3445087a25cec75a242
#
_cell.length_a   1.000
_cell.length_b   1.000
_cell.length_c   1.000
_cell.angle_alpha   90.00
_cell.angle_beta   90.00
_cell.angle_gamma   90.00
#
_symmetry.space_group_name_H-M   'P 1'
#
loop_
_entity.id
_entity.type
_entity.pdbx_description
1 polymer ?
#
loop_
_entity_poly.entity_id
_entity_poly.type
_entity_poly.pdbx_seq_one_letter_code
_entity_poly.pdbx_strand_id
1 'polypeptide(L)'
;MFQKTKVTDEIRLMAAYDSPAAEEMPMFAENRVHQRSSGNPYPNKVVMRVDRAHRSEKPFRIITLENEYLKIELMPELGGRIYAAMDKRTGYDFFYRQHVVKPALIGLLGSWISGGLEFNWPCHHRPSTYMPVDVQVEEEENGAVTVWMSENEPLNRMKGMVGVRLCPGEARFDTRMKVYNGTPARHSFLWWENAAVPVNEQYRLVFPPDVHYVQFHYRKNVTEYPVASGVYNGIRMGNGTDISYHKNTRQPTSYFCAATKYDFFGGYDEGKRCGVVHVADRHVSVGKKMFTWAYNQLSRSWERALTDTDGAYAELMASSYSLNQPDFAWLYPYESKEFSQMWYPVSDGGAPFCACR
;
A
#
# COMPACT_ATOMS: atom_id res chain seq x y z
N MET A 1 21.55 -15.52 -21.18
CA MET A 1 21.76 -15.22 -19.74
C MET A 1 21.12 -13.87 -19.51
N PHE A 2 20.20 -13.75 -18.55
CA PHE A 2 19.56 -12.47 -18.24
C PHE A 2 20.59 -11.51 -17.63
N GLN A 3 20.43 -10.21 -17.90
CA GLN A 3 21.26 -9.19 -17.32
C GLN A 3 20.92 -9.06 -15.82
N LYS A 4 21.93 -8.84 -14.96
CA LYS A 4 21.70 -8.60 -13.54
C LYS A 4 20.69 -7.46 -13.32
N THR A 5 19.90 -7.55 -12.27
CA THR A 5 19.08 -6.43 -11.81
C THR A 5 19.96 -5.22 -11.50
N LYS A 6 19.62 -4.09 -12.09
CA LYS A 6 20.33 -2.83 -11.86
C LYS A 6 19.73 -2.14 -10.63
N VAL A 7 20.61 -1.63 -9.78
CA VAL A 7 20.22 -0.71 -8.70
C VAL A 7 20.88 0.64 -8.94
N THR A 8 20.11 1.72 -8.76
CA THR A 8 20.63 3.10 -8.76
C THR A 8 20.10 3.85 -7.54
N ASP A 9 20.91 4.73 -7.00
CA ASP A 9 20.60 5.55 -5.84
C ASP A 9 20.92 7.01 -6.18
N GLU A 10 19.92 7.85 -6.25
CA GLU A 10 20.04 9.22 -6.74
C GLU A 10 19.19 10.20 -5.92
N ILE A 11 19.61 11.47 -5.91
CA ILE A 11 18.75 12.56 -5.45
C ILE A 11 18.01 13.12 -6.65
N ARG A 12 16.68 13.13 -6.58
CA ARG A 12 15.80 13.65 -7.61
C ARG A 12 15.04 14.87 -7.10
N LEU A 13 15.01 15.93 -7.89
CA LEU A 13 14.12 17.06 -7.62
C LEU A 13 12.70 16.69 -8.00
N MET A 14 11.79 16.89 -7.07
CA MET A 14 10.37 16.56 -7.23
C MET A 14 9.50 17.66 -6.66
N ALA A 15 8.39 17.92 -7.33
CA ALA A 15 7.40 18.84 -6.82
C ALA A 15 6.89 18.38 -5.44
N ALA A 16 6.89 19.27 -4.47
CA ALA A 16 6.47 18.96 -3.10
C ALA A 16 5.88 20.18 -2.41
N TYR A 17 4.91 19.95 -1.56
CA TYR A 17 4.41 20.95 -0.63
C TYR A 17 5.32 20.99 0.62
N ASP A 18 5.37 22.16 1.26
CA ASP A 18 6.18 22.32 2.45
C ASP A 18 5.67 21.47 3.60
N SER A 19 6.59 20.96 4.37
CA SER A 19 6.33 20.19 5.57
C SER A 19 7.24 20.65 6.70
N PRO A 20 6.68 20.97 7.88
CA PRO A 20 7.50 21.31 9.02
C PRO A 20 8.26 20.09 9.54
N ALA A 21 9.17 20.30 10.46
CA ALA A 21 9.82 19.22 11.20
C ALA A 21 8.79 18.38 11.97
N ALA A 22 9.13 17.13 12.23
CA ALA A 22 8.30 16.25 13.05
C ALA A 22 8.22 16.75 14.49
N GLU A 23 7.06 16.64 15.09
CA GLU A 23 6.83 17.00 16.48
C GLU A 23 7.54 16.00 17.41
N GLU A 24 8.25 16.47 18.40
CA GLU A 24 8.90 15.60 19.39
C GLU A 24 7.93 15.06 20.42
N MET A 25 6.89 15.84 20.74
CA MET A 25 5.83 15.45 21.67
C MET A 25 4.45 15.63 21.01
N PRO A 26 4.09 14.81 20.05
CA PRO A 26 2.91 15.01 19.21
C PRO A 26 1.58 14.97 20.01
N MET A 27 1.56 14.37 21.20
CA MET A 27 0.38 14.36 22.05
C MET A 27 -0.05 15.76 22.51
N PHE A 28 0.86 16.74 22.50
CA PHE A 28 0.60 18.12 22.88
C PHE A 28 0.42 19.06 21.68
N ALA A 29 0.48 18.54 20.45
CA ALA A 29 0.28 19.35 19.26
C ALA A 29 -1.18 19.85 19.18
N GLU A 30 -1.37 21.14 18.83
CA GLU A 30 -2.70 21.75 18.74
C GLU A 30 -3.59 21.09 17.69
N ASN A 31 -3.02 20.81 16.51
CA ASN A 31 -3.75 20.29 15.35
C ASN A 31 -3.51 18.80 15.13
N ARG A 32 -3.46 18.03 16.19
CA ARG A 32 -3.29 16.58 16.06
C ARG A 32 -4.46 15.94 15.34
N VAL A 33 -4.17 14.96 14.53
CA VAL A 33 -5.18 14.15 13.86
C VAL A 33 -5.97 13.38 14.92
N HIS A 34 -7.27 13.59 14.95
CA HIS A 34 -8.15 12.88 15.84
C HIS A 34 -8.92 11.82 15.08
N GLN A 35 -8.52 10.58 15.25
CA GLN A 35 -9.22 9.43 14.67
C GLN A 35 -9.44 8.36 15.72
N ARG A 36 -10.53 7.61 15.56
CA ARG A 36 -10.90 6.51 16.46
C ARG A 36 -10.03 5.27 16.30
N SER A 37 -9.04 5.32 15.46
CA SER A 37 -8.20 4.18 15.21
C SER A 37 -7.07 4.07 16.22
N SER A 38 -6.59 2.90 16.24
CA SER A 38 -5.53 2.39 17.05
C SER A 38 -4.30 3.29 17.05
N GLY A 39 -3.90 3.77 18.15
CA GLY A 39 -2.55 4.19 18.33
C GLY A 39 -2.40 5.62 18.80
N ASN A 40 -1.60 5.74 19.79
CA ASN A 40 -1.04 6.98 20.26
C ASN A 40 0.28 7.20 19.50
N PRO A 41 0.49 8.31 18.79
CA PRO A 41 1.75 8.56 18.10
C PRO A 41 2.94 8.68 19.05
N TYR A 42 2.72 9.14 20.29
CA TYR A 42 3.79 9.22 21.29
C TYR A 42 4.27 7.81 21.73
N PRO A 43 5.58 7.58 21.85
CA PRO A 43 6.71 8.50 21.74
C PRO A 43 7.24 8.70 20.30
N ASN A 44 6.51 8.32 19.28
CA ASN A 44 6.91 8.49 17.90
C ASN A 44 6.89 9.97 17.50
N LYS A 45 7.93 10.42 16.82
CA LYS A 45 7.95 11.72 16.18
C LYS A 45 7.12 11.66 14.91
N VAL A 46 6.21 12.59 14.72
CA VAL A 46 5.35 12.65 13.53
C VAL A 46 5.17 14.08 13.04
N VAL A 47 4.91 14.24 11.77
CA VAL A 47 4.57 15.52 11.18
C VAL A 47 3.07 15.76 11.36
N MET A 48 2.70 16.75 12.18
CA MET A 48 1.31 17.05 12.56
C MET A 48 0.70 18.24 11.82
N ARG A 49 1.47 18.91 10.98
CA ARG A 49 1.05 20.07 10.19
C ARG A 49 1.33 19.83 8.72
N VAL A 50 0.53 20.39 7.86
CA VAL A 50 0.72 20.37 6.41
C VAL A 50 0.52 21.76 5.85
N ASP A 51 1.38 22.16 4.92
CA ASP A 51 1.22 23.36 4.13
C ASP A 51 0.64 22.99 2.77
N ARG A 52 -0.42 23.67 2.36
CA ARG A 52 -1.09 23.45 1.06
C ARG A 52 -0.93 24.64 0.11
N ALA A 53 -0.21 25.67 0.52
CA ALA A 53 -0.02 26.89 -0.26
C ALA A 53 1.36 26.94 -0.93
N HIS A 54 2.39 26.44 -0.28
CA HIS A 54 3.75 26.57 -0.75
C HIS A 54 4.25 25.28 -1.37
N ARG A 55 4.27 25.26 -2.70
CA ARG A 55 4.80 24.18 -3.53
C ARG A 55 6.12 24.61 -4.18
N SER A 56 7.12 23.76 -4.09
CA SER A 56 8.43 23.97 -4.70
C SER A 56 9.05 22.65 -5.17
N GLU A 57 10.14 22.71 -5.91
CA GLU A 57 10.96 21.53 -6.18
C GLU A 57 11.83 21.22 -4.97
N LYS A 58 11.77 19.98 -4.49
CA LYS A 58 12.56 19.51 -3.34
C LYS A 58 13.35 18.27 -3.70
N PRO A 59 14.55 18.09 -3.12
CA PRO A 59 15.34 16.90 -3.30
C PRO A 59 14.74 15.72 -2.51
N PHE A 60 14.62 14.57 -3.15
CA PHE A 60 14.29 13.30 -2.51
C PHE A 60 15.25 12.21 -2.99
N ARG A 61 15.65 11.34 -2.08
CA ARG A 61 16.42 10.14 -2.41
C ARG A 61 15.51 9.11 -3.03
N ILE A 62 15.85 8.65 -4.23
CA ILE A 62 15.14 7.60 -4.95
C ILE A 62 16.11 6.44 -5.21
N ILE A 63 15.73 5.26 -4.73
CA ILE A 63 16.45 4.03 -5.06
C ILE A 63 15.62 3.28 -6.09
N THR A 64 16.22 3.02 -7.25
CA THR A 64 15.55 2.32 -8.35
C THR A 64 16.11 0.92 -8.52
N LEU A 65 15.23 -0.08 -8.50
CA LEU A 65 15.49 -1.43 -8.97
C LEU A 65 14.95 -1.58 -10.39
N GLU A 66 15.77 -2.09 -11.29
CA GLU A 66 15.38 -2.24 -12.69
C GLU A 66 15.94 -3.53 -13.28
N ASN A 67 15.07 -4.29 -13.96
CA ASN A 67 15.44 -5.43 -14.80
C ASN A 67 14.86 -5.25 -16.23
N GLU A 68 14.77 -6.32 -17.00
CA GLU A 68 14.25 -6.28 -18.38
C GLU A 68 12.79 -5.85 -18.44
N TYR A 69 12.00 -6.16 -17.40
CA TYR A 69 10.54 -6.02 -17.39
C TYR A 69 10.04 -4.91 -16.50
N LEU A 70 10.66 -4.72 -15.35
CA LEU A 70 10.15 -3.83 -14.29
C LEU A 70 11.14 -2.72 -13.97
N LYS A 71 10.58 -1.57 -13.63
CA LYS A 71 11.26 -0.48 -12.96
C LYS A 71 10.51 -0.12 -11.68
N ILE A 72 11.16 -0.26 -10.53
CA ILE A 72 10.58 -0.04 -9.20
C ILE A 72 11.36 1.07 -8.51
N GLU A 73 10.68 2.13 -8.11
CA GLU A 73 11.26 3.28 -7.46
C GLU A 73 10.84 3.32 -5.98
N LEU A 74 11.82 3.38 -5.09
CA LEU A 74 11.66 3.38 -3.64
C LEU A 74 12.00 4.74 -3.08
N MET A 75 11.25 5.18 -2.07
CA MET A 75 11.43 6.49 -1.42
C MET A 75 11.68 6.30 0.09
N PRO A 76 12.95 6.13 0.50
CA PRO A 76 13.30 5.88 1.90
C PRO A 76 12.90 6.99 2.86
N GLU A 77 12.93 8.24 2.41
CA GLU A 77 12.65 9.41 3.25
C GLU A 77 11.18 9.54 3.64
N LEU A 78 10.29 8.85 2.91
CA LEU A 78 8.85 8.87 3.14
C LEU A 78 8.32 7.47 3.51
N GLY A 79 8.85 6.93 4.59
CA GLY A 79 8.41 5.66 5.17
C GLY A 79 8.91 4.42 4.42
N GLY A 80 9.87 4.55 3.51
CA GLY A 80 10.37 3.41 2.74
C GLY A 80 9.32 2.79 1.81
N ARG A 81 8.40 3.60 1.29
CA ARG A 81 7.38 3.12 0.33
C ARG A 81 7.96 2.80 -1.02
N ILE A 82 7.31 1.94 -1.77
CA ILE A 82 7.46 1.91 -3.21
C ILE A 82 6.73 3.12 -3.76
N TYR A 83 7.48 4.08 -4.32
CA TYR A 83 6.92 5.31 -4.87
C TYR A 83 6.19 5.06 -6.19
N ALA A 84 6.79 4.25 -7.05
CA ALA A 84 6.23 3.87 -8.34
C ALA A 84 6.74 2.50 -8.78
N ALA A 85 5.93 1.81 -9.56
CA ALA A 85 6.31 0.55 -10.19
C ALA A 85 5.72 0.48 -11.60
N MET A 86 6.60 0.33 -12.59
CA MET A 86 6.24 0.37 -14.01
C MET A 86 6.55 -0.95 -14.70
N ASP A 87 5.62 -1.43 -15.50
CA ASP A 87 5.84 -2.47 -16.49
C ASP A 87 6.45 -1.85 -17.75
N LYS A 88 7.72 -2.13 -18.01
CA LYS A 88 8.47 -1.57 -19.15
C LYS A 88 7.95 -2.05 -20.51
N ARG A 89 7.24 -3.18 -20.55
CA ARG A 89 6.65 -3.73 -21.78
C ARG A 89 5.51 -2.89 -22.31
N THR A 90 4.76 -2.25 -21.40
CA THR A 90 3.56 -1.47 -21.73
C THR A 90 3.70 0.01 -21.38
N GLY A 91 4.70 0.38 -20.57
CA GLY A 91 4.83 1.71 -19.99
C GLY A 91 3.80 2.01 -18.89
N TYR A 92 3.09 0.99 -18.41
CA TYR A 92 2.03 1.15 -17.41
C TYR A 92 2.60 1.19 -15.99
N ASP A 93 2.37 2.31 -15.28
CA ASP A 93 2.57 2.37 -13.83
C ASP A 93 1.44 1.57 -13.16
N PHE A 94 1.73 0.37 -12.70
CA PHE A 94 0.74 -0.50 -12.06
C PHE A 94 0.49 -0.16 -10.60
N PHE A 95 1.35 0.66 -9.98
CA PHE A 95 1.02 1.42 -8.80
C PHE A 95 0.83 2.89 -9.17
N TYR A 96 -0.13 3.52 -8.52
CA TYR A 96 -0.48 4.92 -8.75
C TYR A 96 0.72 5.83 -8.45
N ARG A 97 1.31 6.39 -9.52
CA ARG A 97 2.41 7.35 -9.41
C ARG A 97 1.86 8.73 -9.07
N GLN A 98 2.33 9.28 -7.98
CA GLN A 98 2.11 10.67 -7.62
C GLN A 98 3.23 11.56 -8.18
N HIS A 99 2.87 12.59 -8.96
CA HIS A 99 3.84 13.55 -9.48
C HIS A 99 4.09 14.74 -8.54
N VAL A 100 3.51 14.70 -7.35
CA VAL A 100 3.72 15.68 -6.30
C VAL A 100 3.75 15.02 -4.93
N VAL A 101 4.69 15.39 -4.08
CA VAL A 101 4.66 15.01 -2.66
C VAL A 101 3.72 15.99 -1.95
N LYS A 102 2.49 15.54 -1.71
CA LYS A 102 1.41 16.36 -1.13
C LYS A 102 0.91 15.74 0.17
N PRO A 103 1.48 16.11 1.33
CA PRO A 103 1.05 15.56 2.60
C PRO A 103 -0.34 16.01 2.98
N ALA A 104 -1.10 15.12 3.61
CA ALA A 104 -2.43 15.40 4.14
C ALA A 104 -2.62 14.74 5.51
N LEU A 105 -3.42 15.35 6.37
CA LEU A 105 -3.79 14.81 7.69
C LEU A 105 -5.04 13.92 7.56
N ILE A 106 -4.96 12.91 6.71
CA ILE A 106 -6.02 11.91 6.51
C ILE A 106 -5.72 10.65 7.31
N GLY A 107 -4.44 10.33 7.43
CA GLY A 107 -3.95 9.25 8.26
C GLY A 107 -4.25 9.47 9.74
N LEU A 108 -3.90 8.54 10.54
CA LEU A 108 -4.33 8.41 11.91
C LEU A 108 -3.34 9.01 12.89
N LEU A 109 -2.07 9.04 12.47
CA LEU A 109 -0.95 9.28 13.35
C LEU A 109 0.00 10.36 12.79
N GLY A 110 -0.51 11.29 12.01
CA GLY A 110 0.27 12.38 11.45
C GLY A 110 0.08 12.54 9.94
N SER A 111 1.01 13.24 9.31
CA SER A 111 1.01 13.45 7.87
C SER A 111 1.20 12.13 7.11
N TRP A 112 0.52 12.06 5.99
CA TRP A 112 0.49 10.92 5.11
C TRP A 112 0.44 11.38 3.64
N ILE A 113 0.99 10.62 2.74
CA ILE A 113 0.84 10.82 1.30
C ILE A 113 0.19 9.61 0.66
N SER A 114 -0.62 9.83 -0.37
CA SER A 114 -1.17 8.77 -1.22
C SER A 114 -0.16 8.33 -2.28
N GLY A 115 -0.45 7.21 -2.94
CA GLY A 115 0.32 6.71 -4.08
C GLY A 115 1.36 5.65 -3.72
N GLY A 116 1.77 4.91 -4.74
CA GLY A 116 2.70 3.82 -4.61
C GLY A 116 2.19 2.66 -3.75
N LEU A 117 3.10 1.97 -3.08
CA LEU A 117 2.77 0.93 -2.10
C LEU A 117 3.33 1.33 -0.74
N GLU A 118 2.45 1.49 0.23
CA GLU A 118 2.76 1.79 1.61
C GLU A 118 2.84 0.51 2.46
N PHE A 119 3.83 0.42 3.35
CA PHE A 119 3.97 -0.66 4.31
C PHE A 119 3.51 -0.20 5.69
N ASN A 120 2.43 -0.78 6.20
CA ASN A 120 1.85 -0.45 7.49
C ASN A 120 2.20 -1.48 8.56
N TRP A 121 2.90 -1.02 9.59
CA TRP A 121 3.22 -1.80 10.78
C TRP A 121 3.72 -0.83 11.90
N PRO A 122 3.72 -1.13 13.17
CA PRO A 122 2.96 -2.19 13.83
C PRO A 122 1.48 -1.87 13.93
N CYS A 123 1.07 -0.71 13.44
CA CYS A 123 -0.31 -0.25 13.36
C CYS A 123 -0.60 0.38 12.00
N HIS A 124 -1.88 0.55 11.71
CA HIS A 124 -2.35 1.09 10.42
C HIS A 124 -1.96 2.56 10.25
N HIS A 125 -1.43 2.89 9.07
CA HIS A 125 -0.74 4.14 8.77
C HIS A 125 0.24 4.47 9.90
N ARG A 126 1.33 3.72 9.95
CA ARG A 126 2.34 3.84 11.02
C ARG A 126 2.78 5.29 11.24
N PRO A 127 3.24 5.64 12.46
CA PRO A 127 3.69 7.00 12.76
C PRO A 127 4.80 7.51 11.82
N SER A 128 5.67 6.62 11.38
CA SER A 128 6.79 6.91 10.49
C SER A 128 6.47 6.82 8.99
N THR A 129 5.21 6.70 8.58
CA THR A 129 4.87 6.61 7.14
C THR A 129 5.32 7.82 6.33
N TYR A 130 5.54 8.97 6.98
CA TYR A 130 6.03 10.22 6.41
C TYR A 130 7.39 10.62 7.02
N MET A 131 8.24 9.65 7.35
CA MET A 131 9.53 9.81 8.01
C MET A 131 10.58 8.92 7.34
N PRO A 132 11.87 9.26 7.44
CA PRO A 132 12.92 8.43 6.87
C PRO A 132 13.06 7.09 7.58
N VAL A 133 13.50 6.09 6.83
CA VAL A 133 13.86 4.76 7.32
C VAL A 133 15.30 4.43 6.97
N ASP A 134 15.90 3.48 7.70
CA ASP A 134 17.23 2.94 7.39
C ASP A 134 17.16 2.09 6.12
N VAL A 135 18.24 2.11 5.33
CA VAL A 135 18.32 1.39 4.05
C VAL A 135 19.60 0.59 3.95
N GLN A 136 19.48 -0.62 3.44
CA GLN A 136 20.59 -1.46 3.01
C GLN A 136 20.29 -2.13 1.68
N VAL A 137 21.23 -2.10 0.74
CA VAL A 137 21.15 -2.81 -0.53
C VAL A 137 21.92 -4.12 -0.42
N GLU A 138 21.30 -5.21 -0.85
CA GLU A 138 21.87 -6.55 -0.88
C GLU A 138 21.84 -7.07 -2.33
N GLU A 139 23.01 -7.40 -2.88
CA GLU A 139 23.13 -8.06 -4.19
C GLU A 139 23.36 -9.54 -3.99
N GLU A 140 22.54 -10.37 -4.65
CA GLU A 140 22.61 -11.83 -4.56
C GLU A 140 23.48 -12.39 -5.70
N GLU A 141 24.09 -13.57 -5.50
CA GLU A 141 24.93 -14.24 -6.51
C GLU A 141 24.19 -14.54 -7.83
N ASN A 142 22.88 -14.78 -7.76
CA ASN A 142 22.02 -15.02 -8.92
C ASN A 142 21.69 -13.73 -9.70
N GLY A 143 22.21 -12.57 -9.26
CA GLY A 143 22.00 -11.27 -9.86
C GLY A 143 20.71 -10.56 -9.41
N ALA A 144 19.96 -11.12 -8.48
CA ALA A 144 18.85 -10.42 -7.84
C ALA A 144 19.36 -9.34 -6.88
N VAL A 145 18.56 -8.30 -6.69
CA VAL A 145 18.86 -7.23 -5.75
C VAL A 145 17.69 -7.05 -4.80
N THR A 146 17.99 -6.95 -3.50
CA THR A 146 17.02 -6.63 -2.46
C THR A 146 17.39 -5.29 -1.83
N VAL A 147 16.45 -4.36 -1.78
CA VAL A 147 16.59 -3.14 -1.00
C VAL A 147 15.82 -3.33 0.30
N TRP A 148 16.56 -3.46 1.38
CA TRP A 148 16.03 -3.57 2.73
C TRP A 148 15.78 -2.19 3.32
N MET A 149 14.60 -1.98 3.87
CA MET A 149 14.21 -0.76 4.57
C MET A 149 13.70 -1.13 5.96
N SER A 150 14.17 -0.45 6.98
CA SER A 150 13.89 -0.85 8.36
C SER A 150 13.74 0.34 9.31
N GLU A 151 13.04 0.09 10.40
CA GLU A 151 12.96 0.99 11.54
C GLU A 151 12.86 0.23 12.86
N ASN A 152 13.27 0.92 13.94
CA ASN A 152 12.97 0.51 15.30
C ASN A 152 11.75 1.32 15.77
N GLU A 153 10.66 0.65 16.05
CA GLU A 153 9.44 1.28 16.52
C GLU A 153 9.57 1.62 18.02
N PRO A 154 9.54 2.92 18.42
CA PRO A 154 9.93 3.32 19.77
C PRO A 154 8.88 3.03 20.84
N LEU A 155 7.60 2.86 20.49
CA LEU A 155 6.53 2.62 21.48
C LEU A 155 6.67 1.23 22.12
N ASN A 156 6.79 0.21 21.30
CA ASN A 156 6.87 -1.18 21.74
C ASN A 156 8.30 -1.77 21.62
N ARG A 157 9.25 -0.98 21.12
CA ARG A 157 10.64 -1.40 20.87
C ARG A 157 10.75 -2.63 19.97
N MET A 158 9.83 -2.74 19.04
CA MET A 158 9.86 -3.75 18.00
C MET A 158 10.69 -3.27 16.81
N LYS A 159 11.26 -4.20 16.07
CA LYS A 159 11.93 -3.92 14.80
C LYS A 159 11.13 -4.49 13.66
N GLY A 160 10.89 -3.67 12.63
CA GLY A 160 10.32 -4.08 11.37
C GLY A 160 11.25 -3.77 10.22
N MET A 161 11.28 -4.68 9.25
CA MET A 161 12.00 -4.44 8.01
C MET A 161 11.24 -5.06 6.84
N VAL A 162 11.35 -4.41 5.70
CA VAL A 162 10.84 -4.89 4.42
C VAL A 162 11.96 -4.86 3.39
N GLY A 163 12.14 -5.97 2.69
CA GLY A 163 13.03 -6.08 1.53
C GLY A 163 12.20 -6.11 0.24
N VAL A 164 12.41 -5.15 -0.62
CA VAL A 164 11.87 -5.19 -1.99
C VAL A 164 12.91 -5.85 -2.88
N ARG A 165 12.56 -7.03 -3.42
CA ARG A 165 13.48 -7.89 -4.17
C ARG A 165 13.05 -8.00 -5.62
N LEU A 166 13.98 -7.76 -6.53
CA LEU A 166 13.77 -7.92 -7.96
C LEU A 166 14.82 -8.89 -8.54
N CYS A 167 14.34 -9.93 -9.24
CA CYS A 167 15.18 -10.92 -9.92
C CYS A 167 15.39 -10.57 -11.39
N PRO A 168 16.53 -10.91 -11.97
CA PRO A 168 16.71 -10.89 -13.41
C PRO A 168 15.72 -11.80 -14.12
N GLY A 169 15.16 -11.35 -15.26
CA GLY A 169 14.27 -12.17 -16.08
C GLY A 169 12.88 -12.43 -15.52
N GLU A 170 12.51 -11.77 -14.40
CA GLU A 170 11.18 -11.91 -13.80
C GLU A 170 10.36 -10.62 -13.96
N ALA A 171 9.10 -10.77 -14.41
CA ALA A 171 8.15 -9.66 -14.50
C ALA A 171 7.32 -9.53 -13.20
N ARG A 172 7.94 -9.79 -12.05
CA ARG A 172 7.37 -9.68 -10.71
C ARG A 172 8.45 -9.22 -9.74
N PHE A 173 8.03 -8.72 -8.59
CA PHE A 173 8.92 -8.49 -7.46
C PHE A 173 8.32 -9.08 -6.19
N ASP A 174 9.19 -9.40 -5.24
CA ASP A 174 8.82 -9.90 -3.93
C ASP A 174 8.99 -8.79 -2.90
N THR A 175 8.06 -8.73 -1.95
CA THR A 175 8.24 -8.05 -0.67
C THR A 175 8.54 -9.10 0.38
N ARG A 176 9.66 -8.94 1.10
CA ARG A 176 10.10 -9.84 2.18
C ARG A 176 10.06 -9.09 3.48
N MET A 177 9.30 -9.58 4.43
CA MET A 177 9.09 -8.93 5.70
C MET A 177 9.70 -9.70 6.84
N LYS A 178 10.27 -8.93 7.78
CA LYS A 178 10.73 -9.46 9.05
C LYS A 178 10.31 -8.51 10.17
N VAL A 179 9.55 -9.03 11.12
CA VAL A 179 9.16 -8.31 12.33
C VAL A 179 9.72 -9.03 13.54
N TYR A 180 10.26 -8.26 14.50
CA TYR A 180 10.92 -8.80 15.68
C TYR A 180 10.51 -8.04 16.93
N ASN A 181 10.16 -8.78 17.96
CA ASN A 181 9.92 -8.27 19.30
C ASN A 181 11.16 -8.45 20.17
N GLY A 182 11.96 -7.41 20.36
CA GLY A 182 13.18 -7.44 21.16
C GLY A 182 12.97 -7.29 22.68
N THR A 183 11.73 -7.48 23.18
CA THR A 183 11.39 -7.24 24.58
C THR A 183 10.92 -8.51 25.30
N PRO A 184 10.95 -8.53 26.64
CA PRO A 184 10.42 -9.66 27.43
C PRO A 184 8.88 -9.64 27.55
N ALA A 185 8.19 -8.72 26.91
CA ALA A 185 6.73 -8.62 26.92
C ALA A 185 6.13 -9.02 25.56
N ARG A 186 4.91 -9.51 25.58
CA ARG A 186 4.14 -9.77 24.36
C ARG A 186 3.59 -8.45 23.82
N HIS A 187 3.76 -8.22 22.51
CA HIS A 187 3.23 -7.04 21.81
C HIS A 187 2.31 -7.42 20.66
N SER A 188 1.29 -6.61 20.45
CA SER A 188 0.44 -6.72 19.27
C SER A 188 1.07 -6.00 18.07
N PHE A 189 0.82 -6.53 16.89
CA PHE A 189 1.18 -5.88 15.63
C PHE A 189 0.13 -6.18 14.56
N LEU A 190 0.11 -5.36 13.54
CA LEU A 190 -0.51 -5.68 12.25
C LEU A 190 0.52 -5.48 11.15
N TRP A 191 0.28 -6.11 10.02
CA TRP A 191 1.01 -5.87 8.78
C TRP A 191 0.03 -5.72 7.63
N TRP A 192 0.16 -4.62 6.89
CA TRP A 192 -0.60 -4.36 5.67
C TRP A 192 0.30 -3.76 4.59
N GLU A 193 0.16 -4.24 3.37
CA GLU A 193 0.66 -3.62 2.15
C GLU A 193 -0.51 -2.90 1.47
N ASN A 194 -0.42 -1.59 1.35
CA ASN A 194 -1.45 -0.76 0.76
C ASN A 194 -0.98 -0.25 -0.61
N ALA A 195 -1.34 -0.96 -1.66
CA ALA A 195 -1.01 -0.59 -3.04
C ALA A 195 -2.07 0.37 -3.59
N ALA A 196 -1.71 1.63 -3.80
CA ALA A 196 -2.53 2.55 -4.55
C ALA A 196 -2.50 2.17 -6.04
N VAL A 197 -3.65 2.13 -6.69
CA VAL A 197 -3.80 1.82 -8.11
C VAL A 197 -4.60 2.92 -8.81
N PRO A 198 -4.21 3.36 -10.02
CA PRO A 198 -4.98 4.36 -10.75
C PRO A 198 -6.32 3.77 -11.16
N VAL A 199 -7.40 4.51 -10.97
CA VAL A 199 -8.74 4.04 -11.28
C VAL A 199 -9.51 5.00 -12.19
N ASN A 200 -10.42 4.42 -12.97
CA ASN A 200 -11.36 5.11 -13.86
C ASN A 200 -12.68 4.33 -13.97
N GLU A 201 -13.53 4.69 -14.91
CA GLU A 201 -14.81 4.02 -15.14
C GLU A 201 -14.68 2.55 -15.56
N GLN A 202 -13.56 2.17 -16.16
CA GLN A 202 -13.29 0.83 -16.68
C GLN A 202 -12.39 0.00 -15.74
N TYR A 203 -11.99 0.58 -14.60
CA TYR A 203 -11.20 -0.15 -13.62
C TYR A 203 -12.07 -1.11 -12.83
N ARG A 204 -11.61 -2.35 -12.73
CA ARG A 204 -12.30 -3.46 -12.06
C ARG A 204 -11.45 -4.06 -10.96
N LEU A 205 -12.05 -4.22 -9.77
CA LEU A 205 -11.52 -5.05 -8.69
C LEU A 205 -11.70 -6.52 -9.05
N VAL A 206 -10.64 -7.29 -8.89
CA VAL A 206 -10.64 -8.73 -9.17
C VAL A 206 -10.35 -9.50 -7.89
N PHE A 207 -11.38 -10.11 -7.33
CA PHE A 207 -11.24 -11.16 -6.32
C PHE A 207 -11.29 -12.55 -6.98
N PRO A 208 -10.78 -13.59 -6.30
CA PRO A 208 -10.88 -14.96 -6.76
C PRO A 208 -12.33 -15.40 -7.07
N PRO A 209 -12.51 -16.39 -7.97
CA PRO A 209 -13.83 -16.77 -8.46
C PRO A 209 -14.75 -17.41 -7.41
N ASP A 210 -14.20 -17.84 -6.27
CA ASP A 210 -14.98 -18.38 -5.14
C ASP A 210 -15.41 -17.31 -4.13
N VAL A 211 -15.09 -16.04 -4.38
CA VAL A 211 -15.52 -14.92 -3.55
C VAL A 211 -16.93 -14.49 -3.93
N HIS A 212 -17.89 -14.82 -3.09
CA HIS A 212 -19.31 -14.50 -3.29
C HIS A 212 -19.81 -13.41 -2.34
N TYR A 213 -19.02 -13.05 -1.32
CA TYR A 213 -19.38 -12.05 -0.32
C TYR A 213 -18.21 -11.16 0.02
N VAL A 214 -18.50 -9.88 0.23
CA VAL A 214 -17.53 -8.89 0.72
C VAL A 214 -18.10 -8.18 1.95
N GLN A 215 -17.17 -7.68 2.78
CA GLN A 215 -17.49 -7.00 4.03
C GLN A 215 -16.94 -5.58 4.07
N PHE A 216 -17.59 -4.73 4.86
CA PHE A 216 -17.11 -3.38 5.14
C PHE A 216 -16.23 -3.39 6.40
N HIS A 217 -15.10 -2.68 6.38
CA HIS A 217 -14.11 -2.71 7.46
C HIS A 217 -14.61 -2.14 8.79
N TYR A 218 -15.58 -1.25 8.75
CA TYR A 218 -16.00 -0.49 9.94
C TYR A 218 -17.20 -1.09 10.67
N ARG A 219 -18.02 -1.89 9.97
CA ARG A 219 -19.26 -2.47 10.51
C ARG A 219 -19.42 -3.90 10.01
N LYS A 220 -20.18 -4.69 10.75
CA LYS A 220 -20.70 -5.97 10.23
C LYS A 220 -21.74 -5.70 9.14
N ASN A 221 -21.27 -5.35 7.97
CA ASN A 221 -22.07 -5.10 6.80
C ASN A 221 -21.51 -5.94 5.65
N VAL A 222 -22.31 -6.83 5.12
CA VAL A 222 -21.96 -7.83 4.13
C VAL A 222 -22.85 -7.65 2.92
N THR A 223 -22.33 -7.85 1.74
CA THR A 223 -23.10 -7.93 0.50
C THR A 223 -22.51 -8.97 -0.42
N GLU A 224 -23.30 -9.37 -1.42
CA GLU A 224 -22.84 -10.26 -2.49
C GLU A 224 -21.80 -9.57 -3.37
N TYR A 225 -20.95 -10.39 -3.99
CA TYR A 225 -19.91 -9.95 -4.92
C TYR A 225 -19.87 -10.90 -6.13
N PRO A 226 -19.69 -10.43 -7.36
CA PRO A 226 -19.47 -9.01 -7.75
C PRO A 226 -20.74 -8.16 -7.82
N VAL A 227 -21.93 -8.78 -7.87
CA VAL A 227 -23.21 -8.08 -8.00
C VAL A 227 -23.86 -7.96 -6.63
N ALA A 228 -23.80 -6.77 -6.05
CA ALA A 228 -24.37 -6.47 -4.75
C ALA A 228 -25.86 -6.18 -4.83
N SER A 229 -26.61 -6.64 -3.83
CA SER A 229 -28.05 -6.36 -3.64
C SER A 229 -28.33 -5.73 -2.27
N GLY A 230 -29.57 -5.33 -2.05
CA GLY A 230 -30.00 -4.79 -0.76
C GLY A 230 -29.35 -3.45 -0.37
N VAL A 231 -28.76 -3.39 0.82
CA VAL A 231 -28.11 -2.19 1.36
C VAL A 231 -26.72 -2.52 1.82
N TYR A 232 -25.72 -1.83 1.28
CA TYR A 232 -24.34 -1.93 1.71
C TYR A 232 -23.78 -0.56 2.09
N ASN A 233 -23.19 -0.45 3.28
CA ASN A 233 -22.65 0.79 3.82
C ASN A 233 -23.62 1.98 3.70
N GLY A 234 -24.93 1.74 3.96
CA GLY A 234 -25.98 2.74 3.87
C GLY A 234 -26.46 3.06 2.46
N ILE A 235 -25.90 2.45 1.41
CA ILE A 235 -26.31 2.65 0.01
C ILE A 235 -27.20 1.51 -0.45
N ARG A 236 -28.32 1.86 -1.07
CA ARG A 236 -29.20 0.90 -1.73
C ARG A 236 -28.60 0.50 -3.09
N MET A 237 -28.42 -0.81 -3.31
CA MET A 237 -27.85 -1.38 -4.53
C MET A 237 -28.88 -1.66 -5.63
N GLY A 238 -30.15 -1.38 -5.36
CA GLY A 238 -31.24 -1.62 -6.32
C GLY A 238 -31.43 -3.10 -6.66
N ASN A 239 -31.70 -3.39 -7.92
CA ASN A 239 -31.90 -4.76 -8.43
C ASN A 239 -30.59 -5.50 -8.73
N GLY A 240 -29.49 -5.02 -8.21
CA GLY A 240 -28.15 -5.53 -8.42
C GLY A 240 -27.22 -4.46 -9.01
N THR A 241 -26.08 -4.23 -8.33
CA THR A 241 -25.03 -3.31 -8.78
C THR A 241 -23.72 -4.09 -8.82
N ASP A 242 -23.05 -4.12 -9.96
CA ASP A 242 -21.71 -4.72 -10.06
C ASP A 242 -20.69 -3.82 -9.38
N ILE A 243 -20.38 -4.13 -8.12
CA ILE A 243 -19.44 -3.38 -7.27
C ILE A 243 -17.97 -3.69 -7.56
N SER A 244 -17.68 -4.60 -8.48
CA SER A 244 -16.31 -4.81 -8.95
C SER A 244 -15.82 -3.62 -9.78
N TYR A 245 -16.71 -2.89 -10.45
CA TYR A 245 -16.33 -1.68 -11.18
C TYR A 245 -16.27 -0.45 -10.28
N HIS A 246 -15.17 0.27 -10.34
CA HIS A 246 -14.94 1.48 -9.54
C HIS A 246 -16.04 2.55 -9.75
N LYS A 247 -16.53 2.73 -10.99
CA LYS A 247 -17.60 3.69 -11.32
C LYS A 247 -18.90 3.47 -10.55
N ASN A 248 -19.13 2.26 -10.05
CA ASN A 248 -20.34 1.92 -9.31
C ASN A 248 -20.23 2.18 -7.80
N THR A 249 -19.07 2.68 -7.35
CA THR A 249 -18.85 3.03 -5.94
C THR A 249 -19.33 4.45 -5.66
N ARG A 250 -20.40 4.60 -4.87
CA ARG A 250 -21.11 5.87 -4.67
C ARG A 250 -20.67 6.66 -3.45
N GLN A 251 -19.91 6.06 -2.53
CA GLN A 251 -19.35 6.72 -1.33
C GLN A 251 -18.07 6.02 -0.90
N PRO A 252 -17.20 6.67 -0.09
CA PRO A 252 -16.02 6.02 0.45
C PRO A 252 -16.36 4.71 1.12
N THR A 253 -15.71 3.64 0.69
CA THR A 253 -16.03 2.28 1.13
C THR A 253 -14.84 1.35 0.98
N SER A 254 -14.98 0.16 1.54
CA SER A 254 -14.07 -0.95 1.31
C SER A 254 -14.82 -2.25 1.06
N TYR A 255 -14.18 -3.13 0.31
CA TYR A 255 -14.63 -4.50 0.10
C TYR A 255 -13.55 -5.44 0.61
N PHE A 256 -13.82 -6.14 1.70
CA PHE A 256 -12.99 -7.24 2.18
C PHE A 256 -13.47 -8.55 1.58
N CYS A 257 -12.57 -9.32 1.03
CA CYS A 257 -12.82 -10.71 0.69
C CYS A 257 -13.16 -11.49 1.97
N ALA A 258 -14.36 -12.03 2.04
CA ALA A 258 -14.83 -12.72 3.24
C ALA A 258 -14.09 -14.04 3.45
N ALA A 259 -13.89 -14.82 2.38
CA ALA A 259 -13.13 -16.06 2.37
C ALA A 259 -12.75 -16.44 0.93
N THR A 260 -11.64 -17.12 0.76
CA THR A 260 -11.22 -17.68 -0.53
C THR A 260 -10.23 -18.83 -0.32
N LYS A 261 -10.21 -19.76 -1.27
CA LYS A 261 -9.24 -20.86 -1.37
C LYS A 261 -8.02 -20.50 -2.21
N TYR A 262 -7.97 -19.28 -2.75
CA TYR A 262 -6.93 -18.82 -3.65
C TYR A 262 -6.00 -17.81 -2.99
N ASP A 263 -4.80 -17.75 -3.50
CA ASP A 263 -3.70 -16.96 -2.95
C ASP A 263 -3.57 -15.57 -3.60
N PHE A 264 -4.49 -15.16 -4.46
CA PHE A 264 -4.38 -13.93 -5.24
C PHE A 264 -5.59 -13.00 -5.09
N PHE A 265 -5.39 -11.75 -5.42
CA PHE A 265 -6.40 -10.75 -5.80
C PHE A 265 -5.72 -9.64 -6.59
N GLY A 266 -6.49 -8.73 -7.15
CA GLY A 266 -5.89 -7.64 -7.93
C GLY A 266 -6.90 -6.66 -8.47
N GLY A 267 -6.47 -5.91 -9.46
CA GLY A 267 -7.31 -4.99 -10.20
C GLY A 267 -6.87 -4.88 -11.65
N TYR A 268 -7.80 -4.55 -12.52
CA TYR A 268 -7.59 -4.50 -13.96
C TYR A 268 -8.33 -3.33 -14.59
N ASP A 269 -7.64 -2.57 -15.40
CA ASP A 269 -8.19 -1.50 -16.23
C ASP A 269 -8.52 -2.08 -17.61
N GLU A 270 -9.80 -2.31 -17.89
CA GLU A 270 -10.27 -2.88 -19.15
C GLU A 270 -9.99 -1.95 -20.35
N GLY A 271 -9.96 -0.63 -20.10
CA GLY A 271 -9.65 0.35 -21.15
C GLY A 271 -8.18 0.40 -21.53
N LYS A 272 -7.30 0.29 -20.54
CA LYS A 272 -5.85 0.22 -20.78
C LYS A 272 -5.36 -1.20 -21.04
N ARG A 273 -6.20 -2.20 -20.77
CA ARG A 273 -5.87 -3.63 -20.88
C ARG A 273 -4.62 -4.01 -20.03
N CYS A 274 -4.51 -3.38 -18.87
CA CYS A 274 -3.42 -3.54 -17.93
C CYS A 274 -3.97 -3.60 -16.50
N GLY A 275 -3.20 -4.21 -15.62
CA GLY A 275 -3.58 -4.30 -14.21
C GLY A 275 -2.43 -4.76 -13.33
N VAL A 276 -2.76 -5.08 -12.08
CA VAL A 276 -1.82 -5.61 -11.10
C VAL A 276 -2.44 -6.75 -10.32
N VAL A 277 -1.64 -7.74 -10.00
CA VAL A 277 -2.04 -8.89 -9.17
C VAL A 277 -1.08 -9.01 -7.99
N HIS A 278 -1.67 -9.23 -6.83
CA HIS A 278 -1.02 -9.64 -5.60
C HIS A 278 -1.15 -11.15 -5.43
N VAL A 279 -0.07 -11.80 -5.01
CA VAL A 279 -0.08 -13.23 -4.63
C VAL A 279 0.70 -13.43 -3.35
N ALA A 280 0.11 -14.15 -2.41
CA ALA A 280 0.78 -14.57 -1.18
C ALA A 280 0.04 -15.77 -0.58
N ASP A 281 0.74 -16.59 0.20
CA ASP A 281 0.14 -17.72 0.92
C ASP A 281 -1.05 -17.25 1.77
N ARG A 282 -2.25 -17.72 1.43
CA ARG A 282 -3.50 -17.35 2.11
C ARG A 282 -3.55 -17.73 3.59
N HIS A 283 -2.69 -18.64 4.04
CA HIS A 283 -2.60 -19.05 5.45
C HIS A 283 -1.80 -18.04 6.29
N VAL A 284 -1.00 -17.21 5.64
CA VAL A 284 -0.22 -16.12 6.25
C VAL A 284 -0.84 -14.78 5.88
N SER A 285 -0.99 -14.52 4.59
CA SER A 285 -1.60 -13.29 4.05
C SER A 285 -3.11 -13.48 3.87
N VAL A 286 -3.83 -13.41 4.97
CA VAL A 286 -5.25 -13.74 5.07
C VAL A 286 -6.18 -12.64 4.58
N GLY A 287 -5.78 -11.37 4.68
CA GLY A 287 -6.64 -10.24 4.32
C GLY A 287 -6.41 -9.78 2.90
N LYS A 288 -7.48 -9.68 2.12
CA LYS A 288 -7.53 -9.11 0.77
C LYS A 288 -8.63 -8.06 0.76
N LYS A 289 -8.29 -6.81 0.48
CA LYS A 289 -9.22 -5.69 0.58
C LYS A 289 -9.01 -4.69 -0.54
N MET A 290 -10.06 -4.06 -0.99
CA MET A 290 -10.02 -2.80 -1.71
C MET A 290 -10.63 -1.68 -0.87
N PHE A 291 -9.98 -0.51 -0.86
CA PHE A 291 -10.55 0.73 -0.35
C PHE A 291 -10.62 1.77 -1.48
N THR A 292 -11.62 2.62 -1.46
CA THR A 292 -11.78 3.71 -2.42
C THR A 292 -12.45 4.92 -1.79
N TRP A 293 -12.07 6.11 -2.25
CA TRP A 293 -12.76 7.36 -1.97
C TRP A 293 -14.09 7.49 -2.71
N ALA A 294 -14.44 6.54 -3.57
CA ALA A 294 -15.62 6.49 -4.42
C ALA A 294 -15.49 7.21 -5.78
N TYR A 295 -16.53 7.04 -6.59
CA TYR A 295 -16.66 7.67 -7.90
C TYR A 295 -17.82 8.67 -7.87
N ASN A 296 -17.58 9.85 -7.28
CA ASN A 296 -18.56 10.94 -7.18
C ASN A 296 -17.89 12.31 -7.03
N GLN A 297 -18.68 13.38 -7.01
CA GLN A 297 -18.15 14.73 -6.90
C GLN A 297 -17.45 15.01 -5.55
N LEU A 298 -17.89 14.39 -4.44
CA LEU A 298 -17.25 14.53 -3.14
C LEU A 298 -15.85 13.90 -3.13
N SER A 299 -15.68 12.77 -3.81
CA SER A 299 -14.39 12.07 -3.94
C SER A 299 -13.33 12.94 -4.59
N ARG A 300 -13.72 13.77 -5.57
CA ARG A 300 -12.82 14.74 -6.21
C ARG A 300 -12.23 15.77 -5.24
N SER A 301 -12.91 16.03 -4.13
CA SER A 301 -12.36 16.90 -3.08
C SER A 301 -11.23 16.22 -2.33
N TRP A 302 -11.35 14.91 -2.09
CA TRP A 302 -10.25 14.11 -1.53
C TRP A 302 -9.07 14.00 -2.50
N GLU A 303 -9.33 13.75 -3.77
CA GLU A 303 -8.30 13.76 -4.81
C GLU A 303 -7.49 15.06 -4.78
N ARG A 304 -8.16 16.21 -4.81
CA ARG A 304 -7.49 17.53 -4.72
C ARG A 304 -6.71 17.74 -3.41
N ALA A 305 -7.11 17.08 -2.33
CA ALA A 305 -6.36 17.13 -1.08
C ALA A 305 -5.08 16.29 -1.11
N LEU A 306 -5.00 15.30 -1.99
CA LEU A 306 -3.97 14.28 -2.03
C LEU A 306 -3.03 14.40 -3.23
N THR A 307 -3.51 14.96 -4.34
CA THR A 307 -2.72 15.19 -5.56
C THR A 307 -3.08 16.53 -6.19
N ASP A 308 -2.31 16.98 -7.16
CA ASP A 308 -2.64 18.14 -7.97
C ASP A 308 -3.41 17.73 -9.23
N THR A 309 -2.90 16.74 -9.98
CA THR A 309 -3.41 16.41 -11.31
C THR A 309 -3.51 14.92 -11.63
N ASP A 310 -3.03 14.04 -10.75
CA ASP A 310 -2.90 12.62 -11.08
C ASP A 310 -4.22 11.83 -11.05
N GLY A 311 -5.29 12.46 -10.58
CA GLY A 311 -6.65 11.90 -10.64
C GLY A 311 -6.95 10.88 -9.53
N ALA A 312 -7.93 10.04 -9.78
CA ALA A 312 -8.47 9.11 -8.81
C ALA A 312 -7.61 7.85 -8.63
N TYR A 313 -7.59 7.34 -7.41
CA TYR A 313 -6.98 6.05 -7.09
C TYR A 313 -7.86 5.24 -6.15
N ALA A 314 -7.62 3.93 -6.11
CA ALA A 314 -8.11 3.01 -5.09
C ALA A 314 -6.91 2.32 -4.44
N GLU A 315 -7.12 1.65 -3.32
CA GLU A 315 -6.09 0.89 -2.62
C GLU A 315 -6.43 -0.60 -2.67
N LEU A 316 -5.51 -1.40 -3.21
CA LEU A 316 -5.51 -2.84 -3.06
C LEU A 316 -4.65 -3.16 -1.84
N MET A 317 -5.26 -3.70 -0.80
CA MET A 317 -4.63 -3.85 0.50
C MET A 317 -4.53 -5.33 0.87
N ALA A 318 -3.31 -5.77 1.15
CA ALA A 318 -2.99 -7.14 1.57
C ALA A 318 -2.45 -7.16 2.99
N SER A 319 -3.04 -8.00 3.84
CA SER A 319 -2.55 -8.17 5.21
C SER A 319 -1.90 -9.51 5.45
N SER A 320 -1.09 -9.57 6.50
CA SER A 320 -0.60 -10.83 7.07
C SER A 320 -1.02 -10.96 8.52
N TYR A 321 -1.40 -12.17 8.91
CA TYR A 321 -1.83 -12.59 10.25
C TYR A 321 -3.11 -11.95 10.80
N SER A 322 -3.70 -10.98 10.14
CA SER A 322 -4.97 -10.37 10.55
C SER A 322 -5.89 -10.19 9.38
N LEU A 323 -7.22 -10.39 9.57
CA LEU A 323 -8.22 -10.25 8.52
C LEU A 323 -8.67 -8.81 8.31
N ASN A 324 -8.64 -8.00 9.35
CA ASN A 324 -9.16 -6.64 9.35
C ASN A 324 -8.21 -5.67 10.04
N GLN A 325 -8.29 -4.38 9.70
CA GLN A 325 -7.41 -3.35 10.24
C GLN A 325 -7.47 -3.14 11.75
N PRO A 326 -8.63 -3.26 12.42
CA PRO A 326 -8.65 -3.21 13.89
C PRO A 326 -8.20 -4.49 14.56
N ASP A 327 -7.98 -5.57 13.80
CA ASP A 327 -7.54 -6.85 14.33
C ASP A 327 -6.01 -6.92 14.29
N PHE A 328 -5.43 -7.31 15.41
CA PHE A 328 -3.98 -7.42 15.56
C PHE A 328 -3.57 -8.89 15.76
N ALA A 329 -2.38 -9.22 15.27
CA ALA A 329 -1.66 -10.43 15.61
C ALA A 329 -0.71 -10.16 16.79
N TRP A 330 -0.01 -11.20 17.25
CA TRP A 330 0.88 -11.11 18.39
C TRP A 330 2.29 -11.57 18.05
N LEU A 331 3.27 -10.86 18.62
CA LEU A 331 4.65 -11.30 18.75
C LEU A 331 4.93 -11.59 20.23
N TYR A 332 5.32 -12.81 20.52
CA TYR A 332 5.75 -13.22 21.86
C TYR A 332 7.13 -12.63 22.17
N PRO A 333 7.57 -12.70 23.43
CA PRO A 333 8.90 -12.22 23.82
C PRO A 333 9.98 -12.82 22.93
N TYR A 334 10.82 -11.97 22.35
CA TYR A 334 11.96 -12.35 21.48
C TYR A 334 11.58 -13.14 20.21
N GLU A 335 10.32 -13.17 19.85
CA GLU A 335 9.84 -13.81 18.64
C GLU A 335 10.13 -12.94 17.41
N SER A 336 10.48 -13.60 16.30
CA SER A 336 10.45 -13.02 14.96
C SER A 336 9.45 -13.76 14.07
N LYS A 337 8.83 -13.03 13.15
CA LYS A 337 8.06 -13.59 12.04
C LYS A 337 8.65 -13.11 10.73
N GLU A 338 8.81 -14.05 9.80
CA GLU A 338 9.27 -13.78 8.44
C GLU A 338 8.22 -14.29 7.46
N PHE A 339 7.90 -13.49 6.46
CA PHE A 339 6.91 -13.82 5.43
C PHE A 339 7.17 -13.00 4.19
N SER A 340 6.55 -13.39 3.07
CA SER A 340 6.70 -12.69 1.80
C SER A 340 5.40 -12.61 1.03
N GLN A 341 5.32 -11.60 0.17
CA GLN A 341 4.21 -11.37 -0.75
C GLN A 341 4.80 -11.03 -2.13
N MET A 342 4.01 -11.18 -3.17
CA MET A 342 4.42 -10.89 -4.54
C MET A 342 3.44 -9.95 -5.22
N TRP A 343 3.98 -9.06 -6.05
CA TRP A 343 3.21 -8.18 -6.91
C TRP A 343 3.74 -8.28 -8.35
N TYR A 344 2.85 -8.30 -9.32
CA TYR A 344 3.24 -8.26 -10.71
C TYR A 344 2.17 -7.61 -11.60
N PRO A 345 2.60 -6.90 -12.66
CA PRO A 345 1.68 -6.36 -13.64
C PRO A 345 1.13 -7.45 -14.56
N VAL A 346 -0.10 -7.26 -14.99
CA VAL A 346 -0.75 -8.07 -16.03
C VAL A 346 -1.16 -7.18 -17.19
N SER A 347 -1.07 -7.71 -18.41
CA SER A 347 -1.53 -7.01 -19.62
C SER A 347 -1.97 -8.01 -20.67
N ASP A 348 -2.94 -7.62 -21.51
CA ASP A 348 -3.32 -8.37 -22.68
C ASP A 348 -2.20 -8.31 -23.72
N GLY A 349 -1.58 -9.46 -24.04
CA GLY A 349 -0.41 -9.56 -24.92
C GLY A 349 0.91 -9.76 -24.19
N GLY A 350 0.90 -9.77 -22.86
CA GLY A 350 2.03 -10.26 -22.06
C GLY A 350 2.12 -11.78 -22.10
N ALA A 351 3.36 -12.33 -22.11
CA ALA A 351 3.59 -13.76 -22.09
C ALA A 351 2.81 -14.43 -20.94
N PRO A 352 2.28 -15.65 -21.15
CA PRO A 352 1.53 -16.35 -20.14
C PRO A 352 2.40 -16.57 -18.89
N PHE A 353 1.73 -16.57 -17.73
CA PHE A 353 2.28 -16.96 -16.46
C PHE A 353 3.29 -18.11 -16.61
N CYS A 354 4.55 -17.85 -16.37
CA CYS A 354 5.47 -18.92 -16.06
C CYS A 354 5.16 -19.32 -14.60
N ALA A 355 4.37 -20.36 -14.45
CA ALA A 355 4.20 -21.02 -13.16
C ALA A 355 5.56 -21.62 -12.79
N CYS A 356 6.36 -20.90 -12.04
CA CYS A 356 7.48 -21.49 -11.33
C CYS A 356 6.88 -22.39 -10.24
N ARG A 357 7.01 -23.71 -10.44
CA ARG A 357 6.79 -24.74 -9.45
C ARG A 357 7.87 -24.67 -8.38
#